data_5001df523f5acb20484f757ea57006e3
#
_entry.id   5001df523f5acb20484f757ea57006e3
#
_cell.length_a   1.000
_cell.length_b   1.000
_cell.length_c   1.000
_cell.angle_alpha   90.00
_cell.angle_beta   90.00
_cell.angle_gamma   90.00
#
_symmetry.space_group_name_H-M   'P 1'
#
loop_
_entity.id
_entity.type
_entity.pdbx_description
1 polymer ?
#
loop_
_entity_poly.entity_id
_entity_poly.type
_entity_poly.pdbx_seq_one_letter_code
_entity_poly.pdbx_strand_id
1 'polypeptide(L)'
;MTTRNLFDDVPRALPAERVDVLLETPAVRLERIVSIGHATPPGEWYDQARNEWVVVLRGRARVRIEGEAEDRTLDIGDHLLLRAHVRHRVEWTDPAGPTVWLAVFFNTA
;
A
#
# COMPACT_ATOMS: atom_id res chain seq x y z
N MET A 1 -27.63 6.77 1.39
CA MET A 1 -26.23 6.36 1.13
C MET A 1 -25.33 7.57 1.02
N THR A 2 -24.17 7.56 1.66
CA THR A 2 -23.23 8.66 1.64
C THR A 2 -22.11 8.37 0.65
N THR A 3 -21.84 9.33 -0.24
CA THR A 3 -20.67 9.26 -1.11
C THR A 3 -19.45 9.77 -0.36
N ARG A 4 -18.33 9.05 -0.47
CA ARG A 4 -17.05 9.45 0.08
C ARG A 4 -15.99 9.45 -1.02
N ASN A 5 -14.91 10.16 -0.79
CA ASN A 5 -13.81 10.25 -1.74
C ASN A 5 -12.53 9.71 -1.11
N LEU A 6 -11.74 8.95 -1.85
CA LEU A 6 -10.48 8.40 -1.35
C LEU A 6 -9.45 9.46 -0.97
N PHE A 7 -9.62 10.69 -1.44
CA PHE A 7 -8.75 11.80 -1.09
C PHE A 7 -9.27 12.68 0.05
N ASP A 8 -10.41 12.31 0.66
CA ASP A 8 -10.93 13.04 1.81
C ASP A 8 -9.96 12.93 2.99
N ASP A 9 -9.73 14.07 3.66
CA ASP A 9 -8.95 14.14 4.88
C ASP A 9 -7.56 13.51 4.78
N VAL A 10 -6.90 13.66 3.63
CA VAL A 10 -5.51 13.23 3.48
C VAL A 10 -4.63 14.15 4.30
N PRO A 11 -3.93 13.63 5.33
CA PRO A 11 -3.08 14.45 6.17
C PRO A 11 -1.84 14.95 5.42
N ARG A 12 -1.29 16.08 5.88
CA ARG A 12 -0.05 16.66 5.33
C ARG A 12 1.19 16.24 6.09
N ALA A 13 1.02 15.71 7.30
CA ALA A 13 2.09 15.21 8.14
C ALA A 13 1.55 14.06 8.97
N LEU A 14 2.36 13.02 9.12
CA LEU A 14 2.02 11.81 9.87
C LEU A 14 3.26 11.33 10.63
N PRO A 15 3.13 10.99 11.93
CA PRO A 15 4.22 10.34 12.66
C PRO A 15 4.45 8.88 12.21
N ALA A 16 3.40 8.24 11.68
CA ALA A 16 3.43 6.88 11.17
C ALA A 16 2.47 6.77 10.01
N GLU A 17 2.64 5.73 9.19
CA GLU A 17 1.73 5.42 8.10
C GLU A 17 0.30 5.27 8.63
N ARG A 18 -0.67 5.84 7.92
CA ARG A 18 -2.09 5.76 8.28
C ARG A 18 -2.79 4.73 7.42
N VAL A 19 -3.51 3.83 8.07
CA VAL A 19 -4.31 2.80 7.40
C VAL A 19 -5.77 2.98 7.82
N ASP A 20 -6.63 3.19 6.82
CA ASP A 20 -8.09 3.26 7.01
C ASP A 20 -8.75 2.07 6.33
N VAL A 21 -9.48 1.27 7.09
CA VAL A 21 -10.25 0.17 6.52
C VAL A 21 -11.54 0.73 5.92
N LEU A 22 -11.72 0.54 4.62
CA LEU A 22 -12.86 1.05 3.87
C LEU A 22 -14.02 0.06 3.84
N LEU A 23 -13.69 -1.22 3.72
CA LEU A 23 -14.65 -2.30 3.64
C LEU A 23 -13.96 -3.57 4.12
N GLU A 24 -14.67 -4.37 4.91
CA GLU A 24 -14.17 -5.68 5.32
C GLU A 24 -15.30 -6.70 5.32
N THR A 25 -15.03 -7.82 4.66
CA THR A 25 -15.85 -9.03 4.68
C THR A 25 -14.93 -10.21 4.96
N PRO A 26 -15.44 -11.42 5.21
CA PRO A 26 -14.56 -12.59 5.34
C PRO A 26 -13.68 -12.86 4.13
N ALA A 27 -14.09 -12.43 2.94
CA ALA A 27 -13.40 -12.71 1.69
C ALA A 27 -12.50 -11.56 1.21
N VAL A 28 -12.81 -10.30 1.57
CA VAL A 28 -12.17 -9.12 1.00
C VAL A 28 -11.96 -8.05 2.07
N ARG A 29 -10.83 -7.35 2.00
CA ARG A 29 -10.55 -6.15 2.78
C ARG A 29 -10.01 -5.06 1.87
N LEU A 30 -10.63 -3.88 1.93
CA LEU A 30 -10.17 -2.70 1.22
C LEU A 30 -9.59 -1.71 2.21
N GLU A 31 -8.40 -1.19 1.91
CA GLU A 31 -7.74 -0.20 2.75
C GLU A 31 -7.28 0.99 1.92
N ARG A 32 -7.44 2.19 2.50
CA ARG A 32 -6.68 3.35 2.05
C ARG A 32 -5.46 3.48 2.94
N ILE A 33 -4.28 3.58 2.34
CA ILE A 33 -3.02 3.76 3.05
C ILE A 33 -2.44 5.12 2.67
N VAL A 34 -2.00 5.90 3.65
CA VAL A 34 -1.32 7.17 3.41
C VAL A 34 0.06 7.10 4.03
N SER A 35 1.08 7.33 3.21
CA SER A 35 2.49 7.35 3.59
C SER A 35 3.07 8.73 3.26
N ILE A 36 3.92 9.26 4.14
CA ILE A 36 4.66 10.49 3.89
C ILE A 36 6.12 10.22 4.27
N GLY A 37 6.88 9.72 3.32
CA GLY A 37 8.26 9.30 3.55
C GLY A 37 8.40 8.01 4.35
N HIS A 38 7.31 7.37 4.73
CA HIS A 38 7.33 6.13 5.50
C HIS A 38 7.81 4.96 4.65
N ALA A 39 8.57 4.06 5.27
CA ALA A 39 9.06 2.84 4.66
C ALA A 39 8.99 1.70 5.68
N THR A 40 9.04 0.48 5.20
CA THR A 40 9.14 -0.69 6.07
C THR A 40 10.45 -0.63 6.84
N PRO A 41 10.45 -0.86 8.16
CA PRO A 41 11.68 -0.83 8.95
C PRO A 41 12.75 -1.80 8.41
N PRO A 42 14.04 -1.47 8.56
CA PRO A 42 15.12 -2.33 8.07
C PRO A 42 15.01 -3.76 8.60
N GLY A 43 15.20 -4.72 7.71
CA GLY A 43 15.18 -6.15 8.05
C GLY A 43 13.79 -6.76 8.15
N GLU A 44 12.73 -5.97 8.06
CA GLU A 44 11.36 -6.46 8.11
C GLU A 44 10.78 -6.66 6.72
N TRP A 45 9.94 -7.69 6.58
CA TRP A 45 9.27 -8.05 5.35
C TRP A 45 7.82 -8.36 5.64
N TYR A 46 6.94 -7.97 4.73
CA TYR A 46 5.57 -8.47 4.73
C TYR A 46 5.53 -9.88 4.14
N ASP A 47 4.85 -10.77 4.83
CA ASP A 47 4.57 -12.13 4.39
C ASP A 47 3.12 -12.43 4.82
N GLN A 48 2.21 -12.36 3.87
CA GLN A 48 0.78 -12.33 4.15
C GLN A 48 0.09 -13.58 3.64
N ALA A 49 -0.91 -14.06 4.38
CA ALA A 49 -1.71 -15.21 4.00
C ALA A 49 -2.72 -14.90 2.88
N ARG A 50 -3.02 -13.62 2.65
CA ARG A 50 -3.92 -13.18 1.57
C ARG A 50 -3.12 -12.63 0.39
N ASN A 51 -3.76 -12.65 -0.79
CA ASN A 51 -3.29 -11.86 -1.92
C ASN A 51 -3.55 -10.38 -1.65
N GLU A 52 -2.67 -9.52 -2.13
CA GLU A 52 -2.85 -8.07 -2.08
C GLU A 52 -2.69 -7.49 -3.49
N TRP A 53 -3.72 -6.78 -3.95
CA TRP A 53 -3.61 -5.92 -5.12
C TRP A 53 -3.54 -4.48 -4.65
N VAL A 54 -2.52 -3.73 -5.06
CA VAL A 54 -2.30 -2.37 -4.60
C VAL A 54 -2.10 -1.43 -5.78
N VAL A 55 -2.65 -0.24 -5.69
CA VAL A 55 -2.49 0.82 -6.69
C VAL A 55 -2.12 2.13 -6.00
N VAL A 56 -1.19 2.87 -6.60
CA VAL A 56 -0.84 4.23 -6.16
C VAL A 56 -1.81 5.21 -6.82
N LEU A 57 -2.59 5.93 -6.01
CA LEU A 57 -3.55 6.93 -6.46
C LEU A 57 -2.95 8.33 -6.50
N ARG A 58 -1.93 8.59 -5.67
CA ARG A 58 -1.23 9.85 -5.55
C ARG A 58 0.15 9.60 -4.96
N GLY A 59 1.14 10.41 -5.36
CA GLY A 59 2.49 10.29 -4.85
C GLY A 59 3.33 9.29 -5.62
N ARG A 60 4.32 8.72 -4.96
CA ARG A 60 5.28 7.80 -5.58
C ARG A 60 5.91 6.91 -4.53
N ALA A 61 6.16 5.66 -4.89
CA ALA A 61 6.74 4.68 -3.98
C ALA A 61 7.69 3.73 -4.71
N ARG A 62 8.55 3.05 -3.93
CA ARG A 62 9.33 1.91 -4.41
C ARG A 62 9.05 0.71 -3.52
N VAL A 63 8.79 -0.41 -4.15
CA VAL A 63 8.49 -1.69 -3.49
C VAL A 63 9.55 -2.71 -3.91
N ARG A 64 10.10 -3.39 -2.92
CA ARG A 64 11.02 -4.49 -3.16
C ARG A 64 10.30 -5.81 -2.96
N ILE A 65 10.45 -6.71 -3.94
CA ILE A 65 9.95 -8.07 -3.88
C ILE A 65 11.15 -9.00 -3.69
N GLU A 66 11.08 -9.89 -2.71
CA GLU A 66 12.17 -10.83 -2.45
C GLU A 66 12.47 -11.67 -3.70
N GLY A 67 13.73 -11.77 -4.05
CA GLY A 67 14.18 -12.51 -5.23
C GLY A 67 14.28 -11.67 -6.51
N GLU A 68 13.75 -10.45 -6.51
CA GLU A 68 13.94 -9.54 -7.65
C GLU A 68 15.21 -8.73 -7.49
N ALA A 69 15.90 -8.46 -8.60
CA ALA A 69 17.16 -7.75 -8.60
C ALA A 69 17.04 -6.26 -8.31
N GLU A 70 15.88 -5.66 -8.65
CA GLU A 70 15.64 -4.23 -8.54
C GLU A 70 14.30 -3.94 -7.87
N ASP A 71 14.24 -2.76 -7.21
CA ASP A 71 12.99 -2.26 -6.67
C ASP A 71 12.05 -1.89 -7.81
N ARG A 72 10.74 -2.05 -7.56
CA ARG A 72 9.72 -1.58 -8.48
C ARG A 72 9.28 -0.18 -8.07
N THR A 73 9.42 0.77 -8.98
CA THR A 73 8.90 2.13 -8.79
C THR A 73 7.44 2.18 -9.22
N LEU A 74 6.59 2.69 -8.33
CA LEU A 74 5.17 2.85 -8.58
C LEU A 74 4.83 4.34 -8.63
N ASP A 75 4.41 4.80 -9.80
CA ASP A 75 3.86 6.13 -10.02
C ASP A 75 2.33 6.08 -9.99
N ILE A 76 1.68 7.24 -10.09
CA ILE A 76 0.21 7.34 -10.07
C ILE A 76 -0.40 6.41 -11.13
N GLY A 77 -1.32 5.55 -10.69
CA GLY A 77 -1.99 4.58 -11.53
C GLY A 77 -1.27 3.25 -11.67
N ASP A 78 -0.02 3.15 -11.25
CA ASP A 78 0.68 1.87 -11.26
C ASP A 78 0.11 0.95 -10.19
N HIS A 79 -0.10 -0.30 -10.56
CA HIS A 79 -0.64 -1.31 -9.66
C HIS A 79 0.18 -2.58 -9.70
N LEU A 80 0.07 -3.36 -8.63
CA LEU A 80 0.88 -4.54 -8.42
C LEU A 80 0.06 -5.61 -7.71
N LEU A 81 0.14 -6.84 -8.18
CA LEU A 81 -0.42 -7.99 -7.47
C LEU A 81 0.68 -8.68 -6.69
N LEU A 82 0.52 -8.70 -5.37
CA LEU A 82 1.38 -9.39 -4.42
C LEU A 82 0.64 -10.64 -3.96
N ARG A 83 1.02 -11.79 -4.48
CA ARG A 83 0.37 -13.05 -4.12
C ARG A 83 0.70 -13.43 -2.69
N ALA A 84 -0.17 -14.24 -2.07
CA ALA A 84 0.02 -14.76 -0.72
C ALA A 84 1.44 -15.32 -0.56
N HIS A 85 2.06 -14.99 0.57
CA HIS A 85 3.41 -15.41 0.97
C HIS A 85 4.56 -14.95 0.08
N VAL A 86 4.30 -14.08 -0.90
CA VAL A 86 5.37 -13.37 -1.60
C VAL A 86 5.89 -12.28 -0.67
N ARG A 87 7.12 -12.44 -0.22
CA ARG A 87 7.72 -11.48 0.70
C ARG A 87 8.06 -10.18 -0.02
N HIS A 88 7.61 -9.08 0.56
CA HIS A 88 7.81 -7.76 -0.01
C HIS A 88 7.94 -6.71 1.08
N ARG A 89 8.46 -5.54 0.70
CA ARG A 89 8.60 -4.40 1.61
C ARG A 89 8.52 -3.09 0.83
N VAL A 90 8.09 -2.05 1.51
CA VAL A 90 8.13 -0.69 0.95
C VAL A 90 9.52 -0.11 1.26
N GLU A 91 10.32 0.08 0.23
CA GLU A 91 11.67 0.63 0.37
C GLU A 91 11.66 2.14 0.54
N TRP A 92 10.70 2.80 -0.06
CA TRP A 92 10.67 4.26 -0.09
C TRP A 92 9.29 4.77 -0.46
N THR A 93 8.87 5.87 0.18
CA THR A 93 7.77 6.71 -0.27
C THR A 93 8.26 8.15 -0.28
N ASP A 94 7.67 8.98 -1.15
CA ASP A 94 8.11 10.36 -1.34
C ASP A 94 7.91 11.15 -0.03
N PRO A 95 8.97 11.74 0.54
CA PRO A 95 8.85 12.54 1.75
C PRO A 95 8.28 13.94 1.50
N ALA A 96 8.19 14.39 0.24
CA ALA A 96 7.74 15.73 -0.11
C ALA A 96 6.23 15.90 0.01
N GLY A 97 5.47 14.82 0.04
CA GLY A 97 4.02 14.86 0.14
C GLY A 97 3.42 13.48 0.36
N PRO A 98 2.09 13.41 0.52
CA PRO A 98 1.43 12.13 0.77
C PRO A 98 1.43 11.23 -0.46
N THR A 99 1.71 9.95 -0.22
CA THR A 99 1.44 8.87 -1.15
C THR A 99 0.17 8.18 -0.68
N VAL A 100 -0.83 8.15 -1.53
CA VAL A 100 -2.13 7.54 -1.25
C VAL A 100 -2.24 6.25 -2.03
N TRP A 101 -2.47 5.16 -1.32
CA TRP A 101 -2.60 3.82 -1.90
C TRP A 101 -4.01 3.30 -1.66
N LEU A 102 -4.51 2.52 -2.60
CA LEU A 102 -5.65 1.63 -2.37
C LEU A 102 -5.12 0.20 -2.40
N ALA A 103 -5.36 -0.53 -1.32
CA ALA A 103 -4.98 -1.93 -1.20
C ALA A 103 -6.23 -2.80 -1.09
N VAL A 104 -6.26 -3.87 -1.86
CA VAL A 104 -7.33 -4.87 -1.87
C VAL A 104 -6.73 -6.20 -1.45
N PHE A 105 -7.12 -6.67 -0.26
CA PHE A 105 -6.72 -7.99 0.24
C PHE A 105 -7.85 -8.97 -0.03
N PHE A 106 -7.52 -10.12 -0.59
CA PHE A 106 -8.51 -11.12 -0.92
C PHE A 106 -7.96 -12.53 -0.73
N ASN A 107 -8.86 -13.46 -0.45
CA ASN A 107 -8.47 -14.83 -0.16
C ASN A 107 -7.90 -15.52 -1.39
N THR A 108 -6.99 -16.45 -1.16
CA THR A 108 -6.55 -17.39 -2.20
C THR A 108 -7.71 -18.33 -2.55
N ALA A 109 -7.81 -18.67 -3.81
CA ALA A 109 -8.84 -19.59 -4.30
C ALA A 109 -8.64 -21.01 -3.75
#